data_5a5e7589bf577b114654a91b0e9db31d
#
_entry.id   5a5e7589bf577b114654a91b0e9db31d
#
_cell.length_a   1.000
_cell.length_b   1.000
_cell.length_c   1.000
_cell.angle_alpha   90.00
_cell.angle_beta   90.00
_cell.angle_gamma   90.00
#
_symmetry.space_group_name_H-M   'P 1'
#
loop_
_entity.id
_entity.type
_entity.pdbx_description
1 polymer ?
#
loop_
_entity_poly.entity_id
_entity_poly.type
_entity_poly.pdbx_seq_one_letter_code
_entity_poly.pdbx_strand_id
1 'polypeptide(L)'
;DACSLNGICVNDDDVPALMARIQATDAIVFGSPVYIDNISGQMKVFFDRLADAIHYQQFAGKFGCAVATTAESGGDEVVAYLNHVLNYLGVVSVGGISVATGKNAGAVDASESAARALGKKLAGAVRDGYTDPAQEAILADNRAYFKSIVLENRDLRTESYERWVKMGWIT
;
A
#
# COMPACT_ATOMS: atom_id res chain seq x y z
N ASP A 1 11.71 -11.76 -14.66
CA ASP A 1 10.47 -12.38 -14.16
C ASP A 1 10.68 -13.63 -13.28
N ALA A 2 11.90 -13.80 -12.67
CA ALA A 2 12.18 -14.98 -11.83
C ALA A 2 11.24 -15.07 -10.61
N CYS A 3 10.87 -13.93 -10.02
CA CYS A 3 9.93 -13.89 -8.88
C CYS A 3 8.52 -14.38 -9.22
N SER A 4 8.08 -14.32 -10.49
CA SER A 4 6.77 -14.85 -10.88
C SER A 4 6.67 -16.36 -10.72
N LEU A 5 7.80 -17.06 -10.75
CA LEU A 5 7.85 -18.53 -10.66
C LEU A 5 7.78 -19.03 -9.22
N ASN A 6 8.53 -18.41 -8.31
CA ASN A 6 8.70 -18.92 -6.93
C ASN A 6 8.58 -17.86 -5.83
N GLY A 7 8.26 -16.60 -6.18
CA GLY A 7 8.17 -15.49 -5.24
C GLY A 7 9.49 -14.94 -4.73
N ILE A 8 10.61 -15.47 -5.21
CA ILE A 8 11.95 -15.07 -4.74
C ILE A 8 12.56 -14.10 -5.75
N CYS A 9 12.91 -12.90 -5.30
CA CYS A 9 13.62 -11.96 -6.14
C CYS A 9 15.08 -12.37 -6.30
N VAL A 10 15.60 -12.25 -7.53
CA VAL A 10 17.01 -12.54 -7.83
C VAL A 10 17.97 -11.46 -7.36
N ASN A 11 17.46 -10.27 -7.01
CA ASN A 11 18.30 -9.18 -6.50
C ASN A 11 18.61 -9.42 -5.03
N ASP A 12 19.89 -9.37 -4.70
CA ASP A 12 20.40 -9.44 -3.33
C ASP A 12 20.46 -7.99 -2.77
N ASP A 13 19.40 -7.58 -2.07
CA ASP A 13 19.25 -6.23 -1.52
C ASP A 13 18.29 -6.22 -0.30
N ASP A 14 17.94 -5.02 0.17
CA ASP A 14 17.13 -4.82 1.39
C ASP A 14 15.64 -5.17 1.22
N VAL A 15 15.13 -5.37 -0.01
CA VAL A 15 13.69 -5.55 -0.25
C VAL A 15 13.12 -6.76 0.46
N PRO A 16 13.76 -7.95 0.48
CA PRO A 16 13.25 -9.08 1.25
C PRO A 16 13.10 -8.79 2.75
N ALA A 17 14.06 -8.09 3.34
CA ALA A 17 14.02 -7.69 4.74
C ALA A 17 12.91 -6.68 5.02
N LEU A 18 12.70 -5.70 4.12
CA LEU A 18 11.60 -4.75 4.21
C LEU A 18 10.24 -5.44 4.09
N MET A 19 10.11 -6.39 3.17
CA MET A 19 8.88 -7.17 3.00
C MET A 19 8.54 -7.97 4.26
N ALA A 20 9.52 -8.63 4.86
CA ALA A 20 9.32 -9.38 6.11
C ALA A 20 8.86 -8.46 7.25
N ARG A 21 9.44 -7.25 7.36
CA ARG A 21 9.02 -6.24 8.35
C ARG A 21 7.60 -5.76 8.10
N ILE A 22 7.22 -5.44 6.86
CA ILE A 22 5.86 -5.04 6.50
C ILE A 22 4.87 -6.19 6.82
N GLN A 23 5.24 -7.41 6.52
CA GLN A 23 4.42 -8.59 6.82
C GLN A 23 4.12 -8.72 8.32
N ALA A 24 5.06 -8.35 9.18
CA ALA A 24 4.93 -8.43 10.64
C ALA A 24 4.17 -7.26 11.27
N THR A 25 3.74 -6.25 10.51
CA THR A 25 2.99 -5.08 11.03
C THR A 25 1.50 -5.20 10.77
N ASP A 26 0.67 -4.48 11.54
CA ASP A 26 -0.78 -4.38 11.34
C ASP A 26 -1.15 -3.17 10.45
N ALA A 27 -0.26 -2.19 10.35
CA ALA A 27 -0.50 -0.97 9.59
C ALA A 27 0.72 -0.52 8.79
N ILE A 28 0.45 0.17 7.67
CA ILE A 28 1.46 0.68 6.74
C ILE A 28 1.22 2.17 6.51
N VAL A 29 2.26 2.97 6.64
CA VAL A 29 2.24 4.38 6.23
C VAL A 29 3.20 4.54 5.05
N PHE A 30 2.68 4.88 3.87
CA PHE A 30 3.51 5.28 2.75
C PHE A 30 3.70 6.79 2.75
N GLY A 31 4.96 7.23 2.72
CA GLY A 31 5.30 8.64 2.67
C GLY A 31 6.27 8.95 1.52
N SER A 32 5.98 10.01 0.74
CA SER A 32 6.87 10.46 -0.33
C SER A 32 6.89 11.98 -0.45
N PRO A 33 8.04 12.58 -0.73
CA PRO A 33 8.06 13.92 -1.32
C PRO A 33 7.49 13.86 -2.73
N VAL A 34 6.97 15.01 -3.19
CA VAL A 34 6.53 15.20 -4.57
C VAL A 34 7.69 15.70 -5.42
N TYR A 35 8.04 14.95 -6.45
CA TYR A 35 9.01 15.33 -7.46
C TYR A 35 8.38 15.22 -8.85
N ILE A 36 8.27 16.37 -9.55
CA ILE A 36 7.64 16.45 -10.89
C ILE A 36 6.26 15.77 -10.87
N ASP A 37 5.40 16.23 -9.95
CA ASP A 37 4.02 15.79 -9.72
C ASP A 37 3.87 14.26 -9.45
N ASN A 38 4.93 13.61 -8.99
CA ASN A 38 4.91 12.17 -8.70
C ASN A 38 5.70 11.84 -7.42
N ILE A 39 5.66 10.56 -7.02
CA ILE A 39 6.47 10.02 -5.93
C ILE A 39 7.96 10.09 -6.25
N SER A 40 8.80 9.98 -5.22
CA SER A 40 10.25 9.90 -5.42
C SER A 40 10.65 8.66 -6.22
N GLY A 41 11.78 8.75 -6.94
CA GLY A 41 12.34 7.61 -7.67
C GLY A 41 12.63 6.41 -6.78
N GLN A 42 13.10 6.64 -5.54
CA GLN A 42 13.34 5.57 -4.56
C GLN A 42 12.04 4.83 -4.19
N MET A 43 10.95 5.58 -3.95
CA MET A 43 9.66 4.97 -3.67
C MET A 43 9.14 4.19 -4.88
N LYS A 44 9.33 4.73 -6.10
CA LYS A 44 8.90 4.05 -7.32
C LYS A 44 9.67 2.76 -7.54
N VAL A 45 10.99 2.76 -7.36
CA VAL A 45 11.81 1.54 -7.43
C VAL A 45 11.33 0.49 -6.44
N PHE A 46 11.02 0.89 -5.20
CA PHE A 46 10.44 -0.03 -4.20
C PHE A 46 9.11 -0.60 -4.68
N PHE A 47 8.19 0.23 -5.17
CA PHE A 47 6.89 -0.23 -5.65
C PHE A 47 7.00 -1.18 -6.85
N ASP A 48 7.93 -0.93 -7.78
CA ASP A 48 8.16 -1.83 -8.92
C ASP A 48 8.62 -3.24 -8.46
N ARG A 49 9.22 -3.31 -7.27
CA ARG A 49 9.62 -4.58 -6.65
C ARG A 49 8.48 -5.28 -5.89
N LEU A 50 7.34 -4.60 -5.68
CA LEU A 50 6.16 -5.16 -5.01
C LEU A 50 5.18 -5.86 -5.97
N ALA A 51 5.49 -5.97 -7.26
CA ALA A 51 4.57 -6.52 -8.26
C ALA A 51 3.98 -7.90 -7.83
N ASP A 52 4.82 -8.77 -7.31
CA ASP A 52 4.38 -10.05 -6.78
C ASP A 52 3.43 -9.92 -5.58
N ALA A 53 3.77 -9.05 -4.62
CA ALA A 53 2.92 -8.76 -3.46
C ALA A 53 1.56 -8.16 -3.85
N ILE A 54 1.53 -7.36 -4.92
CA ILE A 54 0.31 -6.79 -5.50
C ILE A 54 -0.56 -7.89 -6.12
N HIS A 55 -0.01 -8.71 -7.01
CA HIS A 55 -0.75 -9.76 -7.70
C HIS A 55 -1.42 -10.74 -6.73
N TYR A 56 -0.78 -11.03 -5.63
CA TYR A 56 -1.31 -11.97 -4.62
C TYR A 56 -1.95 -11.30 -3.42
N GLN A 57 -2.08 -9.97 -3.42
CA GLN A 57 -2.66 -9.17 -2.33
C GLN A 57 -2.06 -9.53 -0.97
N GLN A 58 -0.74 -9.57 -0.89
CA GLN A 58 -0.03 -10.16 0.26
C GLN A 58 -0.28 -9.45 1.59
N PHE A 59 -0.69 -8.17 1.56
CA PHE A 59 -0.93 -7.39 2.78
C PHE A 59 -2.42 -7.22 3.11
N ALA A 60 -3.27 -8.07 2.54
CA ALA A 60 -4.69 -8.06 2.87
C ALA A 60 -4.94 -8.29 4.36
N GLY A 61 -5.90 -7.56 4.89
CA GLY A 61 -6.23 -7.53 6.32
C GLY A 61 -5.45 -6.48 7.12
N LYS A 62 -4.50 -5.75 6.48
CA LYS A 62 -3.80 -4.62 7.11
C LYS A 62 -4.51 -3.31 6.76
N PHE A 63 -4.19 -2.28 7.55
CA PHE A 63 -4.66 -0.91 7.34
C PHE A 63 -3.51 -0.01 6.89
N GLY A 64 -3.81 1.08 6.19
CA GLY A 64 -2.76 1.98 5.75
C GLY A 64 -3.23 3.40 5.51
N CYS A 65 -2.28 4.32 5.41
CA CYS A 65 -2.52 5.69 5.00
C CYS A 65 -1.33 6.26 4.22
N ALA A 66 -1.58 7.39 3.57
CA ALA A 66 -0.57 8.07 2.76
C ALA A 66 -0.21 9.45 3.31
N VAL A 67 1.07 9.83 3.13
CA VAL A 67 1.57 11.16 3.47
C VAL A 67 2.40 11.68 2.29
N ALA A 68 2.12 12.90 1.84
CA ALA A 68 2.96 13.56 0.84
C ALA A 68 3.45 14.92 1.34
N THR A 69 4.67 15.29 0.98
CA THR A 69 5.18 16.65 1.13
C THR A 69 5.51 17.23 -0.23
N THR A 70 5.13 18.47 -0.46
CA THR A 70 5.37 19.15 -1.74
C THR A 70 5.89 20.56 -1.51
N ALA A 71 6.53 21.13 -2.51
CA ALA A 71 6.84 22.55 -2.49
C ALA A 71 5.56 23.40 -2.66
N GLU A 72 4.72 23.09 -3.66
CA GLU A 72 3.54 23.90 -3.99
C GLU A 72 2.32 23.05 -4.41
N SER A 73 2.49 22.05 -5.25
CA SER A 73 1.40 21.29 -5.89
C SER A 73 1.73 19.79 -6.00
N GLY A 74 0.79 19.00 -6.52
CA GLY A 74 0.97 17.56 -6.77
C GLY A 74 0.84 16.68 -5.52
N GLY A 75 0.59 17.27 -4.34
CA GLY A 75 0.53 16.53 -3.09
C GLY A 75 -0.66 15.58 -2.98
N ASP A 76 -1.82 16.03 -3.40
CA ASP A 76 -3.06 15.25 -3.33
C ASP A 76 -3.04 14.11 -4.36
N GLU A 77 -2.48 14.33 -5.54
CA GLU A 77 -2.27 13.32 -6.57
C GLU A 77 -1.32 12.22 -6.07
N VAL A 78 -0.23 12.60 -5.38
CA VAL A 78 0.70 11.65 -4.79
C VAL A 78 0.02 10.87 -3.64
N VAL A 79 -0.75 11.52 -2.78
CA VAL A 79 -1.56 10.84 -1.75
C VAL A 79 -2.52 9.84 -2.37
N ALA A 80 -3.24 10.24 -3.44
CA ALA A 80 -4.15 9.35 -4.14
C ALA A 80 -3.42 8.13 -4.73
N TYR A 81 -2.26 8.34 -5.37
CA TYR A 81 -1.44 7.27 -5.91
C TYR A 81 -0.93 6.30 -4.83
N LEU A 82 -0.42 6.82 -3.71
CA LEU A 82 0.05 5.99 -2.60
C LEU A 82 -1.08 5.14 -2.00
N ASN A 83 -2.28 5.71 -1.83
CA ASN A 83 -3.46 4.98 -1.38
C ASN A 83 -3.91 3.92 -2.41
N HIS A 84 -3.80 4.22 -3.71
CA HIS A 84 -4.08 3.25 -4.76
C HIS A 84 -3.13 2.04 -4.68
N VAL A 85 -1.84 2.26 -4.46
CA VAL A 85 -0.87 1.17 -4.27
C VAL A 85 -1.16 0.37 -2.99
N LEU A 86 -1.56 1.02 -1.89
CA LEU A 86 -2.02 0.32 -0.69
C LEU A 86 -3.19 -0.62 -1.01
N ASN A 87 -4.20 -0.12 -1.74
CA ASN A 87 -5.34 -0.95 -2.13
C ASN A 87 -4.95 -2.11 -3.08
N TYR A 88 -3.99 -1.91 -3.98
CA TYR A 88 -3.45 -2.98 -4.82
C TYR A 88 -2.76 -4.08 -4.02
N LEU A 89 -2.14 -3.73 -2.90
CA LEU A 89 -1.53 -4.67 -1.95
C LEU A 89 -2.56 -5.39 -1.06
N GLY A 90 -3.85 -5.03 -1.17
CA GLY A 90 -4.94 -5.57 -0.35
C GLY A 90 -5.14 -4.83 0.99
N VAL A 91 -4.46 -3.70 1.17
CA VAL A 91 -4.52 -2.89 2.40
C VAL A 91 -5.74 -1.96 2.36
N VAL A 92 -6.48 -1.90 3.45
CA VAL A 92 -7.59 -0.93 3.62
C VAL A 92 -7.00 0.45 3.89
N SER A 93 -7.20 1.40 2.98
CA SER A 93 -6.74 2.78 3.19
C SER A 93 -7.71 3.57 4.06
N VAL A 94 -7.18 4.25 5.08
CA VAL A 94 -7.96 5.19 5.90
C VAL A 94 -7.83 6.64 5.42
N GLY A 95 -7.17 6.86 4.27
CA GLY A 95 -6.97 8.17 3.65
C GLY A 95 -5.52 8.63 3.72
N GLY A 96 -5.32 9.94 3.65
CA GLY A 96 -3.97 10.52 3.70
C GLY A 96 -3.99 12.02 3.85
N ILE A 97 -2.81 12.61 3.93
CA ILE A 97 -2.59 14.06 3.97
C ILE A 97 -1.47 14.48 3.03
N SER A 98 -1.59 15.67 2.46
CA SER A 98 -0.50 16.36 1.79
C SER A 98 -0.16 17.68 2.51
N VAL A 99 1.12 18.04 2.52
CA VAL A 99 1.62 19.27 3.15
C VAL A 99 2.48 20.04 2.17
N ALA A 100 2.04 21.23 1.78
CA ALA A 100 2.79 22.15 0.93
C ALA A 100 3.73 23.03 1.79
N THR A 101 5.04 22.78 1.71
CA THR A 101 6.05 23.41 2.57
C THR A 101 6.81 24.56 1.94
N GLY A 102 6.72 24.75 0.61
CA GLY A 102 7.64 25.60 -0.17
C GLY A 102 7.53 27.10 0.10
N LYS A 103 6.35 27.61 0.50
CA LYS A 103 6.13 29.05 0.76
C LYS A 103 5.78 29.36 2.20
N ASN A 104 5.65 28.37 3.06
CA ASN A 104 5.22 28.58 4.44
C ASN A 104 6.07 27.74 5.41
N ALA A 105 7.01 28.39 6.08
CA ALA A 105 7.87 27.72 7.07
C ALA A 105 7.07 27.08 8.23
N GLY A 106 5.85 27.56 8.52
CA GLY A 106 4.96 27.00 9.54
C GLY A 106 3.98 25.93 9.02
N ALA A 107 4.07 25.53 7.74
CA ALA A 107 3.11 24.57 7.16
C ALA A 107 3.16 23.20 7.84
N VAL A 108 4.34 22.76 8.26
CA VAL A 108 4.50 21.48 8.98
C VAL A 108 3.80 21.56 10.34
N ASP A 109 4.03 22.62 11.11
CA ASP A 109 3.39 22.82 12.42
C ASP A 109 1.87 22.97 12.27
N ALA A 110 1.41 23.69 11.24
CA ALA A 110 -0.02 23.84 10.93
C ALA A 110 -0.68 22.50 10.56
N SER A 111 0.06 21.55 10.02
CA SER A 111 -0.42 20.21 9.65
C SER A 111 -0.50 19.21 10.82
N GLU A 112 0.06 19.56 11.99
CA GLU A 112 0.15 18.64 13.14
C GLU A 112 -1.21 18.06 13.55
N SER A 113 -2.23 18.91 13.61
CA SER A 113 -3.60 18.47 13.98
C SER A 113 -4.15 17.43 13.00
N ALA A 114 -3.99 17.66 11.70
CA ALA A 114 -4.42 16.73 10.66
C ALA A 114 -3.62 15.42 10.70
N ALA A 115 -2.30 15.50 10.88
CA ALA A 115 -1.44 14.33 11.00
C ALA A 115 -1.82 13.48 12.23
N ARG A 116 -2.07 14.11 13.38
CA ARG A 116 -2.55 13.42 14.58
C ARG A 116 -3.92 12.79 14.40
N ALA A 117 -4.84 13.46 13.70
CA ALA A 117 -6.16 12.92 13.40
C ALA A 117 -6.05 11.68 12.49
N LEU A 118 -5.23 11.74 11.44
CA LEU A 118 -4.96 10.60 10.55
C LEU A 118 -4.33 9.43 11.33
N GLY A 119 -3.33 9.69 12.17
CA GLY A 119 -2.70 8.68 13.01
C GLY A 119 -3.68 8.01 13.99
N LYS A 120 -4.59 8.80 14.62
CA LYS A 120 -5.66 8.25 15.47
C LYS A 120 -6.65 7.39 14.68
N LYS A 121 -7.00 7.82 13.46
CA LYS A 121 -7.88 7.04 12.58
C LYS A 121 -7.24 5.71 12.20
N LEU A 122 -5.96 5.70 11.84
CA LEU A 122 -5.21 4.49 11.52
C LEU A 122 -5.11 3.56 12.74
N ALA A 123 -4.74 4.08 13.91
CA ALA A 123 -4.66 3.29 15.14
C ALA A 123 -6.03 2.73 15.56
N GLY A 124 -7.11 3.50 15.39
CA GLY A 124 -8.47 3.03 15.60
C GLY A 124 -8.86 1.91 14.63
N ALA A 125 -8.50 2.05 13.36
CA ALA A 125 -8.75 1.00 12.36
C ALA A 125 -8.08 -0.33 12.75
N VAL A 126 -6.84 -0.28 13.22
CA VAL A 126 -6.12 -1.49 13.70
C VAL A 126 -6.79 -2.10 14.93
N ARG A 127 -7.18 -1.28 15.90
CA ARG A 127 -7.71 -1.76 17.18
C ARG A 127 -9.14 -2.27 17.10
N ASP A 128 -10.00 -1.53 16.41
CA ASP A 128 -11.46 -1.71 16.46
C ASP A 128 -12.02 -2.27 15.14
N GLY A 129 -11.18 -2.37 14.10
CA GLY A 129 -11.59 -2.58 12.72
C GLY A 129 -12.09 -1.29 12.07
N TYR A 130 -11.99 -1.24 10.76
CA TYR A 130 -12.48 -0.12 9.94
C TYR A 130 -13.19 -0.67 8.72
N THR A 131 -14.43 -0.27 8.54
CA THR A 131 -15.22 -0.61 7.36
C THR A 131 -15.59 0.67 6.62
N ASP A 132 -15.42 0.65 5.32
CA ASP A 132 -15.80 1.73 4.42
C ASP A 132 -16.29 1.09 3.11
N PRO A 133 -17.57 1.27 2.76
CA PRO A 133 -18.12 0.63 1.56
C PRO A 133 -17.35 0.94 0.28
N ALA A 134 -16.77 2.14 0.15
CA ALA A 134 -15.95 2.49 -1.00
C ALA A 134 -14.63 1.69 -1.01
N GLN A 135 -13.99 1.52 0.14
CA GLN A 135 -12.78 0.68 0.25
C GLN A 135 -13.09 -0.79 0.02
N GLU A 136 -14.21 -1.29 0.52
CA GLU A 136 -14.64 -2.66 0.30
C GLU A 136 -14.88 -2.95 -1.20
N ALA A 137 -15.52 -2.02 -1.91
CA ALA A 137 -15.71 -2.12 -3.36
C ALA A 137 -14.38 -2.14 -4.12
N ILE A 138 -13.46 -1.20 -3.84
CA ILE A 138 -12.14 -1.14 -4.47
C ILE A 138 -11.37 -2.44 -4.24
N LEU A 139 -11.36 -2.97 -3.02
CA LEU A 139 -10.66 -4.20 -2.70
C LEU A 139 -11.31 -5.43 -3.35
N ALA A 140 -12.63 -5.44 -3.48
CA ALA A 140 -13.35 -6.50 -4.20
C ALA A 140 -13.01 -6.49 -5.69
N ASP A 141 -12.99 -5.31 -6.33
CA ASP A 141 -12.62 -5.14 -7.73
C ASP A 141 -11.16 -5.57 -7.98
N ASN A 142 -10.23 -5.19 -7.10
CA ASN A 142 -8.85 -5.62 -7.17
C ASN A 142 -8.72 -7.15 -7.05
N ARG A 143 -9.45 -7.78 -6.14
CA ARG A 143 -9.47 -9.25 -6.01
C ARG A 143 -10.01 -9.91 -7.28
N ALA A 144 -11.10 -9.37 -7.84
CA ALA A 144 -11.65 -9.88 -9.10
C ALA A 144 -10.65 -9.76 -10.25
N TYR A 145 -9.93 -8.64 -10.33
CA TYR A 145 -8.91 -8.39 -11.35
C TYR A 145 -7.72 -9.36 -11.25
N PHE A 146 -7.20 -9.61 -10.03
CA PHE A 146 -6.04 -10.48 -9.84
C PHE A 146 -6.38 -11.97 -9.76
N LYS A 147 -7.66 -12.35 -9.67
CA LYS A 147 -8.09 -13.75 -9.50
C LYS A 147 -7.56 -14.67 -10.59
N SER A 148 -7.57 -14.25 -11.86
CA SER A 148 -7.05 -15.04 -12.97
C SER A 148 -5.57 -15.36 -12.80
N ILE A 149 -4.76 -14.38 -12.38
CA ILE A 149 -3.32 -14.56 -12.14
C ILE A 149 -3.08 -15.62 -11.06
N VAL A 150 -3.85 -15.56 -9.96
CA VAL A 150 -3.72 -16.53 -8.86
C VAL A 150 -4.10 -17.96 -9.32
N LEU A 151 -5.17 -18.08 -10.09
CA LEU A 151 -5.63 -19.37 -10.61
C LEU A 151 -4.66 -19.98 -11.63
N GLU A 152 -4.14 -19.17 -12.56
CA GLU A 152 -3.18 -19.59 -13.58
C GLU A 152 -1.85 -20.06 -12.98
N ASN A 153 -1.45 -19.47 -11.86
CA ASN A 153 -0.17 -19.76 -11.21
C ASN A 153 -0.30 -20.68 -9.98
N ARG A 154 -1.43 -21.33 -9.75
CA ARG A 154 -1.72 -22.12 -8.55
C ARG A 154 -0.65 -23.18 -8.23
N ASP A 155 -0.12 -23.83 -9.26
CA ASP A 155 0.85 -24.92 -9.10
C ASP A 155 2.27 -24.39 -8.83
N LEU A 156 2.58 -23.17 -9.30
CA LEU A 156 3.86 -22.50 -9.08
C LEU A 156 3.87 -21.67 -7.77
N ARG A 157 2.70 -21.18 -7.34
CA ARG A 157 2.51 -20.28 -6.23
C ARG A 157 1.51 -20.86 -5.22
N THR A 158 1.73 -22.12 -4.84
CA THR A 158 0.82 -22.91 -4.00
C THR A 158 0.45 -22.19 -2.70
N GLU A 159 1.41 -21.62 -1.97
CA GLU A 159 1.14 -20.89 -0.71
C GLU A 159 0.22 -19.68 -0.91
N SER A 160 0.43 -18.92 -2.00
CA SER A 160 -0.40 -17.77 -2.33
C SER A 160 -1.81 -18.21 -2.70
N TYR A 161 -1.94 -19.27 -3.48
CA TYR A 161 -3.23 -19.85 -3.85
C TYR A 161 -3.98 -20.35 -2.60
N GLU A 162 -3.34 -21.15 -1.74
CA GLU A 162 -3.93 -21.67 -0.50
C GLU A 162 -4.40 -20.55 0.43
N ARG A 163 -3.63 -19.46 0.53
CA ARG A 163 -4.06 -18.28 1.28
C ARG A 163 -5.35 -17.68 0.71
N TRP A 164 -5.49 -17.57 -0.62
CA TRP A 164 -6.71 -17.07 -1.25
C TRP A 164 -7.91 -17.98 -1.01
N VAL A 165 -7.70 -19.30 -1.04
CA VAL A 165 -8.73 -20.30 -0.68
C VAL A 165 -9.14 -20.13 0.79
N LYS A 166 -8.16 -20.03 1.71
CA LYS A 166 -8.41 -19.82 3.15
C LYS A 166 -9.18 -18.54 3.44
N MET A 167 -8.98 -17.50 2.65
CA MET A 167 -9.71 -16.24 2.76
C MET A 167 -11.10 -16.27 2.09
N GLY A 168 -11.49 -17.37 1.46
CA GLY A 168 -12.77 -17.52 0.77
C GLY A 168 -12.87 -16.74 -0.55
N TRP A 169 -11.73 -16.34 -1.14
CA TRP A 169 -11.71 -15.58 -2.39
C TRP A 169 -11.68 -16.48 -3.63
N ILE A 170 -11.30 -17.73 -3.43
CA ILE A 170 -11.35 -18.81 -4.42
C ILE A 170 -12.10 -19.98 -3.79
N THR A 171 -13.10 -20.45 -4.51
CA THR A 171 -13.90 -21.65 -4.17
C THR A 171 -13.47 -22.78 -5.06
#